data_ac99cf8a730a0b7f1e12504bda0a0755
#
_entry.id   ac99cf8a730a0b7f1e12504bda0a0755
#
_cell.length_a   1.000
_cell.length_b   1.000
_cell.length_c   1.000
_cell.angle_alpha   90.00
_cell.angle_beta   90.00
_cell.angle_gamma   90.00
#
_symmetry.space_group_name_H-M   'P 1'
#
loop_
_entity.id
_entity.type
_entity.pdbx_description
1 polymer ?
#
loop_
_entity_poly.entity_id
_entity_poly.type
_entity_poly.pdbx_seq_one_letter_code
_entity_poly.pdbx_strand_id
1 'polypeptide(L)'
;MDRKLSLLGFAVMFLIGSDTFVVAPLMPSLAKAFDVSTTQSGWLVSVYAIGYALTGLVSGPISDRGNRRIILTLGMVVFALATAACAVSPGFWTMFVLRFITGGAAAVAAPQVWAMIPPLVGPDQKSVLRVMGYTTAGLSIAQVVGVPLGSLLAIINWRIVFPIIGVCSLGLTVTLWYQIPDIRPTSAAKKVPYLTLLHAPQAITRFLSYLVYTLAFFTVFTYAPTWLEDGLGTSKATVALIVLAGGIGNTIGSLFGVRLTGRMTPAQAIYLSAAVMGIAYLMLAASPAPIFVGLVFLPLFACGGAMLSVRMLHLQQLDSTARGTISTLTSAVMYLGTTVAGIIGGPLLTLTGNFTAIGITAFLLSTVSALMIRPSHLRTEVDI
;
A
#
# COMPACT_ATOMS: atom_id res chain seq x y z
N MET A 1 13.97 -13.56 21.50
CA MET A 1 12.67 -13.72 20.80
C MET A 1 12.41 -12.55 19.87
N ASP A 2 12.60 -11.33 20.30
CA ASP A 2 12.32 -10.11 19.54
C ASP A 2 13.00 -10.00 18.18
N ARG A 3 14.31 -10.37 18.10
CA ARG A 3 15.05 -10.34 16.82
C ARG A 3 14.48 -11.30 15.78
N LYS A 4 14.07 -12.50 16.20
CA LYS A 4 13.46 -13.49 15.29
C LYS A 4 12.09 -13.01 14.80
N LEU A 5 11.25 -12.51 15.71
CA LEU A 5 9.94 -12.00 15.36
C LEU A 5 10.03 -10.77 14.44
N SER A 6 11.00 -9.87 14.69
CA SER A 6 11.29 -8.74 13.81
C SER A 6 11.64 -9.18 12.40
N LEU A 7 12.52 -10.18 12.25
CA LEU A 7 12.92 -10.72 10.94
C LEU A 7 11.75 -11.40 10.21
N LEU A 8 10.95 -12.18 10.93
CA LEU A 8 9.78 -12.85 10.35
C LEU A 8 8.73 -11.83 9.90
N GLY A 9 8.41 -10.86 10.76
CA GLY A 9 7.47 -9.79 10.42
C GLY A 9 7.96 -8.95 9.23
N PHE A 10 9.26 -8.59 9.22
CA PHE A 10 9.90 -7.92 8.10
C PHE A 10 9.74 -8.74 6.80
N ALA A 11 10.08 -10.04 6.83
CA ALA A 11 10.05 -10.89 5.64
C ALA A 11 8.64 -11.06 5.08
N VAL A 12 7.61 -11.24 5.93
CA VAL A 12 6.21 -11.29 5.49
C VAL A 12 5.82 -10.00 4.80
N MET A 13 6.07 -8.84 5.43
CA MET A 13 5.71 -7.55 4.86
C MET A 13 6.50 -7.21 3.60
N PHE A 14 7.77 -7.63 3.53
CA PHE A 14 8.59 -7.48 2.34
C PHE A 14 8.04 -8.26 1.15
N LEU A 15 7.67 -9.53 1.34
CA LEU A 15 7.15 -10.37 0.25
C LEU A 15 5.77 -9.92 -0.21
N ILE A 16 4.85 -9.63 0.74
CA ILE A 16 3.52 -9.10 0.40
C ILE A 16 3.64 -7.73 -0.29
N GLY A 17 4.50 -6.85 0.23
CA GLY A 17 4.73 -5.53 -0.37
C GLY A 17 5.33 -5.62 -1.77
N SER A 18 6.32 -6.51 -1.97
CA SER A 18 6.94 -6.72 -3.29
C SER A 18 5.91 -7.17 -4.32
N ASP A 19 5.05 -8.14 -3.98
CA ASP A 19 3.98 -8.60 -4.87
C ASP A 19 2.92 -7.51 -5.14
N THR A 20 2.57 -6.75 -4.10
CA THR A 20 1.57 -5.68 -4.21
C THR A 20 2.00 -4.61 -5.20
N PHE A 21 3.25 -4.17 -5.14
CA PHE A 21 3.72 -2.99 -5.86
C PHE A 21 4.40 -3.30 -7.19
N VAL A 22 4.90 -4.53 -7.39
CA VAL A 22 5.65 -4.88 -8.60
C VAL A 22 4.79 -4.90 -9.88
N VAL A 23 3.49 -5.09 -9.77
CA VAL A 23 2.60 -5.17 -10.94
C VAL A 23 2.53 -3.86 -11.70
N ALA A 24 2.60 -2.71 -11.01
CA ALA A 24 2.57 -1.40 -11.67
C ALA A 24 3.67 -1.23 -12.74
N PRO A 25 4.97 -1.45 -12.43
CA PRO A 25 6.02 -1.39 -13.46
C PRO A 25 5.98 -2.56 -14.46
N LEU A 26 5.26 -3.66 -14.17
CA LEU A 26 5.07 -4.77 -15.11
C LEU A 26 3.92 -4.55 -16.11
N MET A 27 3.04 -3.57 -15.88
CA MET A 27 1.84 -3.36 -16.70
C MET A 27 2.12 -3.29 -18.22
N PRO A 28 3.15 -2.57 -18.72
CA PRO A 28 3.44 -2.56 -20.16
C PRO A 28 3.78 -3.96 -20.70
N SER A 29 4.56 -4.74 -19.94
CA SER A 29 4.91 -6.11 -20.30
C SER A 29 3.71 -7.06 -20.28
N LEU A 30 2.82 -6.90 -19.30
CA LEU A 30 1.59 -7.68 -19.15
C LEU A 30 0.57 -7.34 -20.25
N ALA A 31 0.42 -6.05 -20.59
CA ALA A 31 -0.44 -5.59 -21.67
C ALA A 31 -0.01 -6.23 -23.01
N LYS A 32 1.29 -6.19 -23.32
CA LYS A 32 1.85 -6.83 -24.53
C LYS A 32 1.71 -8.36 -24.51
N ALA A 33 1.94 -9.00 -23.35
CA ALA A 33 1.90 -10.46 -23.25
C ALA A 33 0.49 -11.05 -23.36
N PHE A 34 -0.53 -10.33 -22.95
CA PHE A 34 -1.92 -10.78 -22.97
C PHE A 34 -2.75 -10.13 -24.09
N ASP A 35 -2.14 -9.28 -24.91
CA ASP A 35 -2.79 -8.53 -25.99
C ASP A 35 -4.02 -7.76 -25.50
N VAL A 36 -3.82 -6.97 -24.42
CA VAL A 36 -4.87 -6.17 -23.79
C VAL A 36 -4.47 -4.70 -23.74
N SER A 37 -5.46 -3.83 -23.61
CA SER A 37 -5.22 -2.39 -23.48
C SER A 37 -4.52 -2.02 -22.17
N THR A 38 -3.89 -0.84 -22.14
CA THR A 38 -3.32 -0.25 -20.93
C THR A 38 -4.36 -0.13 -19.80
N THR A 39 -5.61 0.20 -20.16
CA THR A 39 -6.72 0.24 -19.19
C THR A 39 -6.97 -1.13 -18.57
N GLN A 40 -7.05 -2.18 -19.39
CA GLN A 40 -7.26 -3.54 -18.88
C GLN A 40 -6.08 -4.03 -18.05
N SER A 41 -4.83 -3.72 -18.42
CA SER A 41 -3.68 -4.10 -17.61
C SER A 41 -3.71 -3.47 -16.20
N GLY A 42 -4.23 -2.24 -16.07
CA GLY A 42 -4.44 -1.57 -14.80
C GLY A 42 -5.46 -2.28 -13.89
N TRP A 43 -6.40 -3.04 -14.48
CA TRP A 43 -7.36 -3.83 -13.68
C TRP A 43 -6.68 -4.93 -12.86
N LEU A 44 -5.47 -5.37 -13.21
CA LEU A 44 -4.71 -6.34 -12.41
C LEU A 44 -4.25 -5.77 -11.06
N VAL A 45 -4.01 -4.46 -10.98
CA VAL A 45 -3.76 -3.75 -9.73
C VAL A 45 -5.07 -3.59 -8.96
N SER A 46 -6.13 -3.18 -9.66
CA SER A 46 -7.45 -2.97 -9.06
C SER A 46 -8.04 -4.23 -8.45
N VAL A 47 -7.96 -5.36 -9.15
CA VAL A 47 -8.56 -6.61 -8.68
C VAL A 47 -7.85 -7.18 -7.47
N TYR A 48 -6.53 -7.01 -7.37
CA TYR A 48 -5.78 -7.33 -6.15
C TYR A 48 -6.29 -6.48 -4.98
N ALA A 49 -6.46 -5.18 -5.20
CA ALA A 49 -6.95 -4.25 -4.20
C ALA A 49 -8.39 -4.57 -3.75
N ILE A 50 -9.28 -4.96 -4.68
CA ILE A 50 -10.63 -5.43 -4.38
C ILE A 50 -10.57 -6.72 -3.53
N GLY A 51 -9.77 -7.70 -3.95
CA GLY A 51 -9.57 -8.94 -3.21
C GLY A 51 -9.11 -8.67 -1.78
N TYR A 52 -8.14 -7.77 -1.62
CA TYR A 52 -7.65 -7.35 -0.30
C TYR A 52 -8.75 -6.66 0.52
N ALA A 53 -9.46 -5.69 -0.04
CA ALA A 53 -10.48 -4.93 0.67
C ALA A 53 -11.64 -5.82 1.14
N LEU A 54 -12.21 -6.63 0.24
CA LEU A 54 -13.36 -7.49 0.54
C LEU A 54 -12.99 -8.57 1.57
N THR A 55 -11.86 -9.25 1.37
CA THR A 55 -11.41 -10.29 2.29
C THR A 55 -10.99 -9.69 3.64
N GLY A 56 -10.35 -8.52 3.64
CA GLY A 56 -9.95 -7.81 4.85
C GLY A 56 -11.13 -7.50 5.77
N LEU A 57 -12.25 -7.04 5.22
CA LEU A 57 -13.46 -6.74 6.00
C LEU A 57 -14.05 -8.00 6.68
N VAL A 58 -13.92 -9.17 6.05
CA VAL A 58 -14.44 -10.43 6.58
C VAL A 58 -13.43 -11.13 7.50
N SER A 59 -12.15 -11.08 7.16
CA SER A 59 -11.08 -11.79 7.89
C SER A 59 -10.84 -11.24 9.30
N GLY A 60 -11.06 -9.95 9.54
CA GLY A 60 -10.90 -9.32 10.86
C GLY A 60 -11.69 -10.04 11.97
N PRO A 61 -13.03 -10.15 11.87
CA PRO A 61 -13.86 -10.86 12.83
C PRO A 61 -13.52 -12.35 13.01
N ILE A 62 -13.06 -13.01 11.94
CA ILE A 62 -12.64 -14.42 11.98
C ILE A 62 -11.32 -14.56 12.75
N SER A 63 -10.39 -13.67 12.47
CA SER A 63 -9.08 -13.61 13.12
C SER A 63 -9.15 -13.40 14.63
N ASP A 64 -10.11 -12.62 15.09
CA ASP A 64 -10.30 -12.34 16.51
C ASP A 64 -10.75 -13.57 17.34
N ARG A 65 -11.19 -14.64 16.67
CA ARG A 65 -11.65 -15.89 17.33
C ARG A 65 -10.71 -17.07 17.07
N GLY A 66 -9.87 -16.98 16.06
CA GLY A 66 -9.04 -18.07 15.58
C GLY A 66 -7.61 -18.06 16.15
N ASN A 67 -6.90 -19.17 15.92
CA ASN A 67 -5.46 -19.25 16.15
C ASN A 67 -4.73 -18.41 15.10
N ARG A 68 -4.08 -17.32 15.53
CA ARG A 68 -3.42 -16.35 14.64
C ARG A 68 -2.30 -16.97 13.81
N ARG A 69 -1.57 -17.95 14.37
CA ARG A 69 -0.55 -18.71 13.63
C ARG A 69 -1.16 -19.45 12.45
N ILE A 70 -2.25 -20.18 12.66
CA ILE A 70 -2.94 -20.94 11.60
C ILE A 70 -3.46 -19.98 10.51
N ILE A 71 -4.09 -18.88 10.91
CA ILE A 71 -4.63 -17.89 9.97
C ILE A 71 -3.51 -17.25 9.13
N LEU A 72 -2.40 -16.85 9.77
CA LEU A 72 -1.23 -16.31 9.08
C LEU A 72 -0.66 -17.32 8.08
N THR A 73 -0.40 -18.55 8.52
CA THR A 73 0.23 -19.57 7.66
C THR A 73 -0.67 -19.99 6.51
N LEU A 74 -1.98 -20.18 6.73
CA LEU A 74 -2.93 -20.46 5.64
C LEU A 74 -3.00 -19.29 4.65
N GLY A 75 -3.08 -18.05 5.14
CA GLY A 75 -3.03 -16.86 4.28
C GLY A 75 -1.75 -16.83 3.44
N MET A 76 -0.59 -17.09 4.05
CA MET A 76 0.70 -17.11 3.35
C MET A 76 0.83 -18.27 2.36
N VAL A 77 0.27 -19.45 2.64
CA VAL A 77 0.23 -20.57 1.67
C VAL A 77 -0.58 -20.19 0.44
N VAL A 78 -1.81 -19.70 0.65
CA VAL A 78 -2.68 -19.29 -0.47
C VAL A 78 -2.04 -18.15 -1.26
N PHE A 79 -1.45 -17.16 -0.57
CA PHE A 79 -0.71 -16.06 -1.18
C PHE A 79 0.43 -16.59 -2.08
N ALA A 80 1.26 -17.48 -1.54
CA ALA A 80 2.41 -18.02 -2.24
C ALA A 80 2.02 -18.82 -3.48
N LEU A 81 1.02 -19.71 -3.35
CA LEU A 81 0.55 -20.54 -4.46
C LEU A 81 -0.13 -19.69 -5.55
N ALA A 82 -1.01 -18.75 -5.17
CA ALA A 82 -1.68 -17.88 -6.12
C ALA A 82 -0.69 -16.95 -6.84
N THR A 83 0.28 -16.39 -6.10
CA THR A 83 1.36 -15.59 -6.68
C THR A 83 2.19 -16.41 -7.67
N ALA A 84 2.67 -17.60 -7.29
CA ALA A 84 3.43 -18.47 -8.19
C ALA A 84 2.63 -18.86 -9.43
N ALA A 85 1.34 -19.15 -9.29
CA ALA A 85 0.43 -19.50 -10.38
C ALA A 85 0.27 -18.37 -11.40
N CYS A 86 0.46 -17.10 -11.03
CA CYS A 86 0.46 -15.97 -11.95
C CYS A 86 1.49 -16.14 -13.09
N ALA A 87 2.61 -16.83 -12.84
CA ALA A 87 3.63 -17.07 -13.86
C ALA A 87 3.17 -17.97 -15.00
N VAL A 88 2.30 -18.92 -14.71
CA VAL A 88 1.79 -19.89 -15.68
C VAL A 88 0.39 -19.54 -16.20
N SER A 89 -0.09 -18.33 -15.92
CA SER A 89 -1.38 -17.86 -16.40
C SER A 89 -1.41 -17.87 -17.96
N PRO A 90 -2.36 -18.59 -18.57
CA PRO A 90 -2.47 -18.69 -20.03
C PRO A 90 -3.05 -17.43 -20.66
N GLY A 91 -3.75 -16.59 -19.89
CA GLY A 91 -4.37 -15.38 -20.41
C GLY A 91 -4.75 -14.41 -19.29
N PHE A 92 -5.23 -13.24 -19.73
CA PHE A 92 -5.56 -12.10 -18.86
C PHE A 92 -6.55 -12.46 -17.73
N TRP A 93 -7.65 -13.16 -18.06
CA TRP A 93 -8.69 -13.46 -17.07
C TRP A 93 -8.23 -14.45 -15.99
N THR A 94 -7.36 -15.40 -16.34
CA THR A 94 -6.73 -16.29 -15.34
C THR A 94 -5.84 -15.49 -14.39
N MET A 95 -5.01 -14.60 -14.97
CA MET A 95 -4.18 -13.69 -14.19
C MET A 95 -5.05 -12.80 -13.27
N PHE A 96 -6.16 -12.28 -13.77
CA PHE A 96 -7.11 -11.46 -13.03
C PHE A 96 -7.66 -12.18 -11.80
N VAL A 97 -8.15 -13.42 -11.97
CA VAL A 97 -8.66 -14.24 -10.85
C VAL A 97 -7.54 -14.55 -9.84
N LEU A 98 -6.36 -14.90 -10.31
CA LEU A 98 -5.21 -15.17 -9.43
C LEU A 98 -4.81 -13.94 -8.62
N ARG A 99 -4.81 -12.75 -9.21
CA ARG A 99 -4.55 -11.48 -8.53
C ARG A 99 -5.60 -11.17 -7.47
N PHE A 100 -6.88 -11.45 -7.72
CA PHE A 100 -7.94 -11.35 -6.71
C PHE A 100 -7.65 -12.25 -5.52
N ILE A 101 -7.33 -13.52 -5.77
CA ILE A 101 -7.01 -14.51 -4.71
C ILE A 101 -5.77 -14.07 -3.93
N THR A 102 -4.72 -13.61 -4.63
CA THR A 102 -3.49 -13.14 -4.00
C THR A 102 -3.74 -11.95 -3.07
N GLY A 103 -4.54 -10.97 -3.52
CA GLY A 103 -4.94 -9.83 -2.70
C GLY A 103 -5.73 -10.24 -1.46
N GLY A 104 -6.69 -11.14 -1.63
CA GLY A 104 -7.47 -11.70 -0.51
C GLY A 104 -6.59 -12.45 0.50
N ALA A 105 -5.66 -13.27 0.03
CA ALA A 105 -4.73 -14.00 0.88
C ALA A 105 -3.79 -13.07 1.65
N ALA A 106 -3.30 -12.00 1.01
CA ALA A 106 -2.51 -10.95 1.67
C ALA A 106 -3.30 -10.26 2.78
N ALA A 107 -4.60 -9.99 2.57
CA ALA A 107 -5.49 -9.41 3.57
C ALA A 107 -5.74 -10.31 4.78
N VAL A 108 -5.67 -11.62 4.59
CA VAL A 108 -5.73 -12.59 5.70
C VAL A 108 -4.41 -12.60 6.48
N ALA A 109 -3.26 -12.60 5.79
CA ALA A 109 -1.95 -12.80 6.39
C ALA A 109 -1.40 -11.52 7.08
N ALA A 110 -1.37 -10.39 6.38
CA ALA A 110 -0.70 -9.18 6.85
C ALA A 110 -1.17 -8.68 8.23
N PRO A 111 -2.49 -8.59 8.54
CA PRO A 111 -2.95 -8.12 9.84
C PRO A 111 -2.54 -9.03 11.01
N GLN A 112 -2.33 -10.34 10.74
CA GLN A 112 -1.92 -11.29 11.80
C GLN A 112 -0.53 -10.98 12.32
N VAL A 113 0.38 -10.54 11.46
CA VAL A 113 1.75 -10.16 11.86
C VAL A 113 1.70 -9.07 12.91
N TRP A 114 0.92 -8.01 12.66
CA TRP A 114 0.76 -6.89 13.60
C TRP A 114 0.10 -7.32 14.91
N ALA A 115 -0.93 -8.14 14.80
CA ALA A 115 -1.73 -8.58 15.94
C ALA A 115 -0.99 -9.57 16.86
N MET A 116 0.03 -10.28 16.35
CA MET A 116 0.83 -11.22 17.15
C MET A 116 1.99 -10.55 17.90
N ILE A 117 2.43 -9.36 17.50
CA ILE A 117 3.60 -8.71 18.10
C ILE A 117 3.41 -8.45 19.60
N PRO A 118 2.35 -7.77 20.09
CA PRO A 118 2.21 -7.48 21.51
C PRO A 118 2.18 -8.73 22.40
N PRO A 119 1.38 -9.78 22.12
CA PRO A 119 1.35 -10.97 22.96
C PRO A 119 2.64 -11.80 22.95
N LEU A 120 3.45 -11.72 21.88
CA LEU A 120 4.72 -12.45 21.79
C LEU A 120 5.90 -11.71 22.42
N VAL A 121 5.90 -10.40 22.35
CA VAL A 121 6.98 -9.55 22.90
C VAL A 121 6.79 -9.30 24.40
N GLY A 122 5.54 -9.23 24.88
CA GLY A 122 5.19 -8.95 26.27
C GLY A 122 4.95 -7.47 26.55
N PRO A 123 4.95 -7.05 27.83
CA PRO A 123 4.50 -5.73 28.26
C PRO A 123 5.48 -4.58 27.96
N ASP A 124 6.72 -4.87 27.54
CA ASP A 124 7.68 -3.82 27.21
C ASP A 124 7.31 -3.09 25.94
N GLN A 125 6.70 -1.93 26.09
CA GLN A 125 6.24 -1.10 24.97
C GLN A 125 7.37 -0.68 24.01
N LYS A 126 8.61 -0.51 24.53
CA LYS A 126 9.76 -0.16 23.66
C LYS A 126 10.12 -1.30 22.71
N SER A 127 10.12 -2.54 23.23
CA SER A 127 10.36 -3.73 22.40
C SER A 127 9.21 -3.96 21.41
N VAL A 128 7.95 -3.79 21.81
CA VAL A 128 6.80 -3.87 20.89
C VAL A 128 6.95 -2.87 19.75
N LEU A 129 7.21 -1.60 20.05
CA LEU A 129 7.39 -0.55 19.03
C LEU A 129 8.58 -0.85 18.11
N ARG A 130 9.67 -1.39 18.65
CA ARG A 130 10.84 -1.80 17.86
C ARG A 130 10.49 -2.90 16.86
N VAL A 131 9.82 -3.96 17.30
CA VAL A 131 9.42 -5.08 16.43
C VAL A 131 8.42 -4.61 15.37
N MET A 132 7.46 -3.77 15.75
CA MET A 132 6.53 -3.13 14.79
C MET A 132 7.28 -2.28 13.76
N GLY A 133 8.28 -1.51 14.19
CA GLY A 133 9.11 -0.70 13.30
C GLY A 133 9.85 -1.55 12.26
N TYR A 134 10.48 -2.65 12.66
CA TYR A 134 11.11 -3.57 11.72
C TYR A 134 10.11 -4.22 10.76
N THR A 135 8.93 -4.58 11.25
CA THR A 135 7.85 -5.13 10.41
C THR A 135 7.41 -4.12 9.34
N THR A 136 7.21 -2.86 9.72
CA THR A 136 6.88 -1.77 8.76
C THR A 136 8.01 -1.54 7.75
N ALA A 137 9.27 -1.62 8.21
CA ALA A 137 10.44 -1.49 7.34
C ALA A 137 10.42 -2.52 6.20
N GLY A 138 9.89 -3.73 6.42
CA GLY A 138 9.70 -4.72 5.37
C GLY A 138 8.89 -4.19 4.19
N LEU A 139 7.77 -3.53 4.45
CA LEU A 139 6.93 -2.92 3.41
C LEU A 139 7.64 -1.78 2.68
N SER A 140 8.37 -0.93 3.42
CA SER A 140 9.14 0.18 2.82
C SER A 140 10.30 -0.34 1.96
N ILE A 141 11.03 -1.34 2.44
CA ILE A 141 12.13 -1.97 1.69
C ILE A 141 11.60 -2.72 0.46
N ALA A 142 10.39 -3.26 0.50
CA ALA A 142 9.75 -3.84 -0.67
C ALA A 142 9.61 -2.83 -1.82
N GLN A 143 9.30 -1.58 -1.52
CA GLN A 143 9.24 -0.52 -2.54
C GLN A 143 10.62 -0.11 -3.03
N VAL A 144 11.63 -0.04 -2.14
CA VAL A 144 12.98 0.41 -2.47
C VAL A 144 13.79 -0.65 -3.21
N VAL A 145 13.62 -1.91 -2.84
CA VAL A 145 14.44 -3.03 -3.34
C VAL A 145 13.59 -4.04 -4.11
N GLY A 146 12.45 -4.46 -3.55
CA GLY A 146 11.62 -5.52 -4.13
C GLY A 146 11.04 -5.14 -5.49
N VAL A 147 10.50 -3.94 -5.61
CA VAL A 147 9.90 -3.46 -6.87
C VAL A 147 10.94 -3.24 -7.97
N PRO A 148 12.05 -2.52 -7.73
CA PRO A 148 13.11 -2.41 -8.74
C PRO A 148 13.72 -3.74 -9.14
N LEU A 149 13.98 -4.64 -8.19
CA LEU A 149 14.47 -5.99 -8.52
C LEU A 149 13.47 -6.75 -9.40
N GLY A 150 12.18 -6.70 -9.07
CA GLY A 150 11.14 -7.30 -9.88
C GLY A 150 11.09 -6.70 -11.29
N SER A 151 11.24 -5.38 -11.39
CA SER A 151 11.28 -4.67 -12.69
C SER A 151 12.50 -5.08 -13.53
N LEU A 152 13.68 -5.24 -12.92
CA LEU A 152 14.88 -5.71 -13.59
C LEU A 152 14.75 -7.17 -14.04
N LEU A 153 14.20 -8.05 -13.20
CA LEU A 153 13.93 -9.44 -13.58
C LEU A 153 12.95 -9.52 -14.76
N ALA A 154 12.01 -8.61 -14.83
CA ALA A 154 11.04 -8.53 -15.92
C ALA A 154 11.65 -8.12 -17.26
N ILE A 155 12.87 -7.55 -17.29
CA ILE A 155 13.63 -7.32 -18.54
C ILE A 155 13.91 -8.67 -19.21
N ILE A 156 14.21 -9.70 -18.43
CA ILE A 156 14.46 -11.07 -18.91
C ILE A 156 13.11 -11.72 -19.25
N ASN A 157 12.25 -11.85 -18.26
CA ASN A 157 10.89 -12.39 -18.40
C ASN A 157 10.04 -12.00 -17.18
N TRP A 158 8.94 -11.28 -17.40
CA TRP A 158 8.03 -10.88 -16.33
C TRP A 158 7.48 -12.08 -15.52
N ARG A 159 7.36 -13.24 -16.14
CA ARG A 159 6.88 -14.47 -15.48
C ARG A 159 7.77 -14.93 -14.34
N ILE A 160 9.07 -14.65 -14.36
CA ILE A 160 10.04 -15.10 -13.33
C ILE A 160 9.81 -14.42 -11.98
N VAL A 161 9.24 -13.21 -11.98
CA VAL A 161 9.02 -12.43 -10.75
C VAL A 161 8.08 -13.15 -9.78
N PHE A 162 6.99 -13.69 -10.29
CA PHE A 162 5.95 -14.31 -9.48
C PHE A 162 6.39 -15.62 -8.78
N PRO A 163 7.04 -16.60 -9.44
CA PRO A 163 7.50 -17.80 -8.76
C PRO A 163 8.62 -17.53 -7.75
N ILE A 164 9.48 -16.53 -7.98
CA ILE A 164 10.48 -16.13 -6.97
C ILE A 164 9.78 -15.69 -5.69
N ILE A 165 8.81 -14.76 -5.78
CA ILE A 165 8.04 -14.31 -4.62
C ILE A 165 7.29 -15.50 -3.99
N GLY A 166 6.64 -16.34 -4.81
CA GLY A 166 5.88 -17.49 -4.33
C GLY A 166 6.72 -18.51 -3.59
N VAL A 167 7.86 -18.91 -4.14
CA VAL A 167 8.79 -19.88 -3.50
C VAL A 167 9.37 -19.32 -2.21
N CYS A 168 9.81 -18.06 -2.21
CA CYS A 168 10.28 -17.38 -0.99
C CYS A 168 9.17 -17.32 0.08
N SER A 169 7.93 -17.06 -0.33
CA SER A 169 6.77 -17.04 0.58
C SER A 169 6.43 -18.40 1.15
N LEU A 170 6.55 -19.48 0.36
CA LEU A 170 6.38 -20.87 0.86
C LEU A 170 7.48 -21.23 1.88
N GLY A 171 8.74 -20.94 1.58
CA GLY A 171 9.85 -21.17 2.51
C GLY A 171 9.68 -20.39 3.82
N LEU A 172 9.23 -19.13 3.71
CA LEU A 172 8.91 -18.34 4.89
C LEU A 172 7.72 -18.91 5.66
N THR A 173 6.69 -19.43 4.98
CA THR A 173 5.53 -20.04 5.63
C THR A 173 5.92 -21.27 6.47
N VAL A 174 6.79 -22.12 5.95
CA VAL A 174 7.35 -23.25 6.71
C VAL A 174 8.07 -22.74 7.96
N THR A 175 8.88 -21.70 7.82
CA THR A 175 9.60 -21.08 8.95
C THR A 175 8.63 -20.50 9.99
N LEU A 176 7.57 -19.82 9.55
CA LEU A 176 6.52 -19.27 10.42
C LEU A 176 5.81 -20.38 11.21
N TRP A 177 5.50 -21.50 10.55
CA TRP A 177 4.83 -22.63 11.18
C TRP A 177 5.62 -23.23 12.35
N TYR A 178 6.94 -23.35 12.22
CA TYR A 178 7.79 -23.92 13.26
C TYR A 178 8.23 -22.91 14.33
N GLN A 179 8.32 -21.63 14.00
CA GLN A 179 8.88 -20.63 14.91
C GLN A 179 7.84 -19.81 15.68
N ILE A 180 6.62 -19.70 15.19
CA ILE A 180 5.56 -18.95 15.87
C ILE A 180 4.73 -19.92 16.72
N PRO A 181 4.59 -19.67 18.04
CA PRO A 181 3.73 -20.48 18.91
C PRO A 181 2.25 -20.27 18.60
N ASP A 182 1.41 -21.14 19.10
CA ASP A 182 -0.04 -20.98 19.03
C ASP A 182 -0.49 -19.77 19.85
N ILE A 183 -1.15 -18.84 19.19
CA ILE A 183 -1.68 -17.63 19.81
C ILE A 183 -3.18 -17.58 19.59
N ARG A 184 -3.91 -17.81 20.66
CA ARG A 184 -5.35 -17.60 20.70
C ARG A 184 -5.66 -16.29 21.42
N PRO A 185 -6.57 -15.48 20.92
CA PRO A 185 -6.99 -14.27 21.61
C PRO A 185 -7.54 -14.61 22.99
N THR A 186 -7.05 -13.96 24.03
CA THR A 186 -7.45 -14.22 25.44
C THR A 186 -8.67 -13.43 25.87
N SER A 187 -9.10 -12.45 25.10
CA SER A 187 -10.28 -11.62 25.43
C SER A 187 -10.97 -11.16 24.17
N ALA A 188 -12.31 -11.23 24.19
CA ALA A 188 -13.14 -10.55 23.19
C ALA A 188 -13.02 -9.04 23.39
N ALA A 189 -12.10 -8.40 22.66
CA ALA A 189 -12.11 -6.94 22.56
C ALA A 189 -13.53 -6.50 22.16
N LYS A 190 -14.09 -5.53 22.89
CA LYS A 190 -15.42 -4.97 22.56
C LYS A 190 -15.37 -4.52 21.11
N LYS A 191 -16.15 -5.19 20.26
CA LYS A 191 -16.25 -4.85 18.84
C LYS A 191 -17.07 -3.58 18.72
N VAL A 192 -16.47 -2.54 18.23
CA VAL A 192 -17.22 -1.36 17.77
C VAL A 192 -17.68 -1.67 16.35
N PRO A 193 -19.00 -1.77 16.08
CA PRO A 193 -19.51 -2.01 14.74
C PRO A 193 -19.04 -0.89 13.79
N TYR A 194 -18.71 -1.23 12.55
CA TYR A 194 -18.30 -0.24 11.54
C TYR A 194 -19.33 0.89 11.38
N LEU A 195 -20.63 0.56 11.41
CA LEU A 195 -21.70 1.55 11.33
C LEU A 195 -21.67 2.55 12.49
N THR A 196 -21.43 2.09 13.71
CA THR A 196 -21.32 2.98 14.88
C THR A 196 -20.16 3.96 14.72
N LEU A 197 -19.02 3.49 14.21
CA LEU A 197 -17.87 4.34 13.93
C LEU A 197 -18.16 5.41 12.87
N LEU A 198 -18.88 5.04 11.81
CA LEU A 198 -19.24 5.97 10.73
C LEU A 198 -20.23 7.05 11.17
N HIS A 199 -20.97 6.84 12.25
CA HIS A 199 -21.83 7.87 12.84
C HIS A 199 -21.08 8.88 13.72
N ALA A 200 -19.79 8.62 14.02
CA ALA A 200 -18.98 9.60 14.75
C ALA A 200 -18.84 10.91 13.95
N PRO A 201 -18.84 12.08 14.63
CA PRO A 201 -18.70 13.38 13.96
C PRO A 201 -17.47 13.41 13.05
N GLN A 202 -17.66 13.88 11.81
CA GLN A 202 -16.61 13.98 10.78
C GLN A 202 -16.01 12.65 10.29
N ALA A 203 -16.45 11.48 10.77
CA ALA A 203 -15.89 10.19 10.37
C ALA A 203 -15.97 10.00 8.84
N ILE A 204 -17.16 10.14 8.28
CA ILE A 204 -17.38 10.00 6.82
C ILE A 204 -16.48 10.97 6.04
N THR A 205 -16.41 12.24 6.45
CA THR A 205 -15.59 13.25 5.76
C THR A 205 -14.09 12.89 5.82
N ARG A 206 -13.59 12.40 6.96
CA ARG A 206 -12.18 12.00 7.10
C ARG A 206 -11.86 10.75 6.26
N PHE A 207 -12.75 9.75 6.23
CA PHE A 207 -12.57 8.57 5.38
C PHE A 207 -12.68 8.90 3.89
N LEU A 208 -13.62 9.76 3.48
CA LEU A 208 -13.72 10.23 2.10
C LEU A 208 -12.50 11.06 1.69
N SER A 209 -12.00 11.95 2.56
CA SER A 209 -10.76 12.67 2.31
C SER A 209 -9.58 11.70 2.10
N TYR A 210 -9.51 10.63 2.89
CA TYR A 210 -8.48 9.62 2.74
C TYR A 210 -8.64 8.82 1.44
N LEU A 211 -9.87 8.46 1.06
CA LEU A 211 -10.17 7.79 -0.21
C LEU A 211 -9.70 8.64 -1.41
N VAL A 212 -10.06 9.92 -1.43
CA VAL A 212 -9.70 10.84 -2.53
C VAL A 212 -8.19 11.04 -2.60
N TYR A 213 -7.50 11.12 -1.45
CA TYR A 213 -6.05 11.17 -1.39
C TYR A 213 -5.40 9.90 -1.97
N THR A 214 -5.85 8.72 -1.54
CA THR A 214 -5.30 7.45 -2.03
C THR A 214 -5.57 7.25 -3.51
N LEU A 215 -6.74 7.67 -3.99
CA LEU A 215 -7.07 7.68 -5.41
C LEU A 215 -6.07 8.53 -6.22
N ALA A 216 -5.79 9.76 -5.79
CA ALA A 216 -4.82 10.64 -6.45
C ALA A 216 -3.42 10.00 -6.49
N PHE A 217 -2.94 9.57 -5.34
CA PHE A 217 -1.59 9.02 -5.17
C PHE A 217 -1.39 7.74 -5.99
N PHE A 218 -2.31 6.78 -5.88
CA PHE A 218 -2.19 5.49 -6.56
C PHE A 218 -2.45 5.58 -8.07
N THR A 219 -3.21 6.57 -8.56
CA THR A 219 -3.32 6.79 -10.01
C THR A 219 -1.97 7.15 -10.62
N VAL A 220 -1.23 8.05 -9.99
CA VAL A 220 0.13 8.42 -10.42
C VAL A 220 1.09 7.25 -10.26
N PHE A 221 1.09 6.60 -9.09
CA PHE A 221 1.96 5.44 -8.82
C PHE A 221 1.78 4.33 -9.85
N THR A 222 0.52 3.99 -10.18
CA THR A 222 0.18 2.85 -11.03
C THR A 222 0.57 3.10 -12.51
N TYR A 223 0.33 4.30 -13.02
CA TYR A 223 0.45 4.58 -14.45
C TYR A 223 1.73 5.31 -14.87
N ALA A 224 2.51 5.85 -13.93
CA ALA A 224 3.77 6.50 -14.26
C ALA A 224 4.79 5.56 -14.94
N PRO A 225 4.97 4.28 -14.53
CA PRO A 225 5.86 3.36 -15.24
C PRO A 225 5.42 3.13 -16.70
N THR A 226 4.14 2.93 -16.94
CA THR A 226 3.58 2.75 -18.29
C THR A 226 3.80 3.99 -19.16
N TRP A 227 3.54 5.17 -18.62
CA TRP A 227 3.80 6.42 -19.33
C TRP A 227 5.29 6.63 -19.64
N LEU A 228 6.18 6.30 -18.71
CA LEU A 228 7.63 6.38 -18.92
C LEU A 228 8.07 5.43 -20.04
N GLU A 229 7.59 4.18 -20.05
CA GLU A 229 7.96 3.18 -21.06
C GLU A 229 7.32 3.48 -22.42
N ASP A 230 5.99 3.57 -22.48
CA ASP A 230 5.24 3.65 -23.74
C ASP A 230 5.09 5.10 -24.24
N GLY A 231 5.02 6.10 -23.35
CA GLY A 231 4.83 7.51 -23.71
C GLY A 231 6.14 8.26 -23.95
N LEU A 232 7.19 8.00 -23.17
CA LEU A 232 8.49 8.65 -23.30
C LEU A 232 9.57 7.76 -23.93
N GLY A 233 9.26 6.50 -24.28
CA GLY A 233 10.22 5.56 -24.85
C GLY A 233 11.37 5.21 -23.90
N THR A 234 11.16 5.33 -22.60
CA THR A 234 12.20 5.14 -21.59
C THR A 234 12.54 3.66 -21.43
N SER A 235 13.82 3.32 -21.30
CA SER A 235 14.23 1.95 -21.06
C SER A 235 13.69 1.41 -19.74
N LYS A 236 13.39 0.12 -19.67
CA LYS A 236 12.93 -0.56 -18.42
C LYS A 236 13.90 -0.37 -17.26
N ALA A 237 15.21 -0.34 -17.54
CA ALA A 237 16.24 -0.08 -16.53
C ALA A 237 16.10 1.34 -15.93
N THR A 238 15.86 2.34 -16.77
CA THR A 238 15.66 3.74 -16.33
C THR A 238 14.34 3.85 -15.57
N VAL A 239 13.26 3.21 -16.01
CA VAL A 239 11.99 3.14 -15.26
C VAL A 239 12.22 2.53 -13.87
N ALA A 240 12.97 1.43 -13.77
CA ALA A 240 13.30 0.81 -12.49
C ALA A 240 14.05 1.78 -11.55
N LEU A 241 14.99 2.59 -12.07
CA LEU A 241 15.70 3.61 -11.28
C LEU A 241 14.78 4.73 -10.80
N ILE A 242 13.83 5.17 -11.64
CA ILE A 242 12.84 6.19 -11.25
C ILE A 242 11.91 5.66 -10.16
N VAL A 243 11.45 4.42 -10.30
CA VAL A 243 10.63 3.75 -9.27
C VAL A 243 11.43 3.57 -7.98
N LEU A 244 12.72 3.25 -8.07
CA LEU A 244 13.64 3.20 -6.92
C LEU A 244 13.71 4.55 -6.21
N ALA A 245 13.87 5.65 -6.94
CA ALA A 245 13.87 7.00 -6.36
C ALA A 245 12.56 7.29 -5.61
N GLY A 246 11.41 6.89 -6.17
CA GLY A 246 10.11 6.94 -5.49
C GLY A 246 10.09 6.09 -4.22
N GLY A 247 10.58 4.86 -4.26
CA GLY A 247 10.68 3.98 -3.09
C GLY A 247 11.55 4.57 -1.97
N ILE A 248 12.72 5.13 -2.32
CA ILE A 248 13.59 5.85 -1.38
C ILE A 248 12.84 7.04 -0.76
N GLY A 249 12.19 7.85 -1.58
CA GLY A 249 11.37 8.97 -1.12
C GLY A 249 10.31 8.50 -0.12
N ASN A 250 9.51 7.49 -0.47
CA ASN A 250 8.47 6.95 0.40
C ASN A 250 9.02 6.45 1.75
N THR A 251 10.18 5.79 1.73
CA THR A 251 10.85 5.32 2.95
C THR A 251 11.30 6.47 3.83
N ILE A 252 11.95 7.48 3.25
CA ILE A 252 12.35 8.70 3.96
C ILE A 252 11.12 9.39 4.57
N GLY A 253 10.06 9.55 3.79
CA GLY A 253 8.81 10.14 4.27
C GLY A 253 8.16 9.37 5.40
N SER A 254 8.09 8.05 5.31
CA SER A 254 7.51 7.19 6.35
C SER A 254 8.31 7.23 7.65
N LEU A 255 9.64 7.29 7.59
CA LEU A 255 10.52 7.30 8.77
C LEU A 255 10.61 8.67 9.44
N PHE A 256 10.69 9.72 8.64
CA PHE A 256 10.97 11.08 9.13
C PHE A 256 9.75 12.01 9.08
N GLY A 257 8.74 11.69 8.27
CA GLY A 257 7.57 12.53 8.07
C GLY A 257 6.82 12.84 9.36
N VAL A 258 6.64 11.85 10.23
CA VAL A 258 6.00 12.04 11.55
C VAL A 258 6.82 12.99 12.45
N ARG A 259 8.16 12.95 12.36
CA ARG A 259 9.03 13.87 13.12
C ARG A 259 8.98 15.29 12.56
N LEU A 260 8.98 15.43 11.23
CA LEU A 260 8.88 16.73 10.56
C LEU A 260 7.53 17.40 10.82
N THR A 261 6.46 16.60 10.82
CA THR A 261 5.09 17.08 11.09
C THR A 261 4.76 17.16 12.58
N GLY A 262 5.61 16.67 13.48
CA GLY A 262 5.39 16.64 14.91
C GLY A 262 5.21 18.01 15.59
N ARG A 263 5.57 19.10 14.88
CA ARG A 263 5.31 20.48 15.28
C ARG A 263 4.06 21.09 14.65
N MET A 264 3.36 20.32 13.81
CA MET A 264 2.19 20.74 13.06
C MET A 264 0.97 19.96 13.52
N THR A 265 -0.21 20.58 13.43
CA THR A 265 -1.45 19.82 13.54
C THR A 265 -1.59 18.88 12.34
N PRO A 266 -2.31 17.73 12.48
CA PRO A 266 -2.55 16.85 11.34
C PRO A 266 -3.15 17.57 10.12
N ALA A 267 -4.05 18.54 10.34
CA ALA A 267 -4.62 19.35 9.28
C ALA A 267 -3.57 20.19 8.55
N GLN A 268 -2.68 20.88 9.28
CA GLN A 268 -1.60 21.67 8.67
C GLN A 268 -0.65 20.78 7.84
N ALA A 269 -0.29 19.61 8.36
CA ALA A 269 0.53 18.65 7.64
C ALA A 269 -0.15 18.17 6.35
N ILE A 270 -1.47 17.93 6.39
CA ILE A 270 -2.27 17.53 5.21
C ILE A 270 -2.31 18.67 4.18
N TYR A 271 -2.51 19.93 4.57
CA TYR A 271 -2.50 21.07 3.65
C TYR A 271 -1.14 21.28 3.00
N LEU A 272 -0.07 21.26 3.80
CA LEU A 272 1.29 21.41 3.28
C LEU A 272 1.63 20.30 2.28
N SER A 273 1.31 19.06 2.62
CA SER A 273 1.58 17.93 1.72
C SER A 273 0.74 18.00 0.44
N ALA A 274 -0.52 18.43 0.52
CA ALA A 274 -1.36 18.61 -0.67
C ALA A 274 -0.78 19.68 -1.61
N ALA A 275 -0.23 20.75 -1.06
CA ALA A 275 0.46 21.79 -1.86
C ALA A 275 1.72 21.22 -2.54
N VAL A 276 2.60 20.54 -1.78
CA VAL A 276 3.83 19.95 -2.33
C VAL A 276 3.53 18.87 -3.36
N MET A 277 2.61 17.94 -3.05
CA MET A 277 2.20 16.90 -3.98
C MET A 277 1.48 17.47 -5.19
N GLY A 278 0.64 18.49 -5.00
CA GLY A 278 -0.07 19.17 -6.09
C GLY A 278 0.90 19.82 -7.08
N ILE A 279 1.93 20.52 -6.60
CA ILE A 279 3.00 21.06 -7.44
C ILE A 279 3.71 19.93 -8.18
N ALA A 280 4.07 18.85 -7.50
CA ALA A 280 4.73 17.70 -8.12
C ALA A 280 3.86 17.04 -9.21
N TYR A 281 2.55 16.91 -9.00
CA TYR A 281 1.62 16.40 -10.01
C TYR A 281 1.55 17.29 -11.25
N LEU A 282 1.51 18.61 -11.08
CA LEU A 282 1.54 19.56 -12.19
C LEU A 282 2.89 19.54 -12.92
N MET A 283 3.99 19.39 -12.19
CA MET A 283 5.32 19.23 -12.80
C MET A 283 5.39 17.94 -13.64
N LEU A 284 4.83 16.83 -13.18
CA LEU A 284 4.73 15.59 -13.96
C LEU A 284 3.84 15.76 -15.19
N ALA A 285 2.75 16.52 -15.08
CA ALA A 285 1.86 16.83 -16.20
C ALA A 285 2.55 17.60 -17.33
N ALA A 286 3.51 18.44 -16.97
CA ALA A 286 4.24 19.30 -17.90
C ALA A 286 5.59 18.69 -18.37
N SER A 287 6.02 17.55 -17.82
CA SER A 287 7.39 17.05 -17.96
C SER A 287 7.60 16.15 -19.17
N PRO A 288 8.58 16.48 -20.05
CA PRO A 288 8.98 15.63 -21.15
C PRO A 288 10.21 14.73 -20.88
N ALA A 289 10.97 14.95 -19.79
CA ALA A 289 12.26 14.28 -19.59
C ALA A 289 12.24 13.25 -18.44
N PRO A 290 12.66 11.97 -18.69
CA PRO A 290 12.68 10.93 -17.66
C PRO A 290 13.47 11.28 -16.39
N ILE A 291 14.60 11.98 -16.55
CA ILE A 291 15.45 12.39 -15.41
C ILE A 291 14.72 13.35 -14.47
N PHE A 292 13.94 14.26 -15.04
CA PHE A 292 13.13 15.20 -14.29
C PHE A 292 12.00 14.48 -13.51
N VAL A 293 11.40 13.46 -14.11
CA VAL A 293 10.41 12.61 -13.42
C VAL A 293 11.03 11.95 -12.19
N GLY A 294 12.25 11.43 -12.29
CA GLY A 294 12.98 10.84 -11.15
C GLY A 294 13.21 11.84 -10.02
N LEU A 295 13.58 13.09 -10.35
CA LEU A 295 13.78 14.17 -9.38
C LEU A 295 12.48 14.57 -8.69
N VAL A 296 11.34 14.57 -9.41
CA VAL A 296 10.02 14.87 -8.86
C VAL A 296 9.47 13.71 -8.02
N PHE A 297 9.76 12.48 -8.40
CA PHE A 297 9.29 11.28 -7.68
C PHE A 297 9.79 11.22 -6.26
N LEU A 298 11.04 11.57 -6.00
CA LEU A 298 11.61 11.50 -4.67
C LEU A 298 10.82 12.36 -3.65
N PRO A 299 10.61 13.68 -3.82
CA PRO A 299 9.80 14.48 -2.89
C PRO A 299 8.33 14.12 -2.90
N LEU A 300 7.74 13.77 -4.06
CA LEU A 300 6.35 13.34 -4.17
C LEU A 300 6.08 12.12 -3.30
N PHE A 301 6.89 11.10 -3.42
CA PHE A 301 6.75 9.86 -2.66
C PHE A 301 7.17 10.02 -1.19
N ALA A 302 8.10 10.94 -0.88
CA ALA A 302 8.41 11.30 0.50
C ALA A 302 7.19 11.92 1.20
N CYS A 303 6.50 12.84 0.54
CA CYS A 303 5.22 13.35 1.04
C CYS A 303 4.17 12.24 1.14
N GLY A 304 4.10 11.33 0.17
CA GLY A 304 3.20 10.17 0.17
C GLY A 304 3.39 9.28 1.39
N GLY A 305 4.64 8.87 1.67
CA GLY A 305 4.98 8.04 2.83
C GLY A 305 4.67 8.73 4.17
N ALA A 306 4.99 10.02 4.29
CA ALA A 306 4.63 10.80 5.48
C ALA A 306 3.11 10.86 5.68
N MET A 307 2.36 11.09 4.60
CA MET A 307 0.91 11.28 4.65
C MET A 307 0.13 10.01 4.97
N LEU A 308 0.60 8.84 4.57
CA LEU A 308 -0.01 7.58 5.01
C LEU A 308 -0.06 7.48 6.54
N SER A 309 1.04 7.81 7.21
CA SER A 309 1.13 7.80 8.67
C SER A 309 0.31 8.91 9.33
N VAL A 310 0.41 10.15 8.83
CA VAL A 310 -0.31 11.32 9.39
C VAL A 310 -1.82 11.14 9.28
N ARG A 311 -2.30 10.69 8.12
CA ARG A 311 -3.74 10.46 7.90
C ARG A 311 -4.27 9.27 8.70
N MET A 312 -3.48 8.21 8.88
CA MET A 312 -3.82 7.12 9.78
C MET A 312 -4.00 7.62 11.23
N LEU A 313 -3.05 8.43 11.73
CA LEU A 313 -3.16 9.05 13.06
C LEU A 313 -4.40 9.94 13.16
N HIS A 314 -4.68 10.74 12.14
CA HIS A 314 -5.86 11.60 12.10
C HIS A 314 -7.18 10.81 12.14
N LEU A 315 -7.24 9.67 11.46
CA LEU A 315 -8.39 8.75 11.53
C LEU A 315 -8.50 8.07 12.90
N GLN A 316 -7.39 7.65 13.50
CA GLN A 316 -7.38 7.00 14.82
C GLN A 316 -7.82 7.94 15.96
N GLN A 317 -7.81 9.26 15.75
CA GLN A 317 -8.38 10.24 16.68
C GLN A 317 -9.91 10.24 16.74
N LEU A 318 -10.60 9.55 15.80
CA LEU A 318 -12.06 9.43 15.82
C LEU A 318 -12.56 8.68 17.06
N ASP A 319 -11.86 7.60 17.46
CA ASP A 319 -12.20 6.81 18.64
C ASP A 319 -10.95 6.04 19.11
N SER A 320 -10.46 6.38 20.29
CA SER A 320 -9.28 5.75 20.90
C SER A 320 -9.52 4.29 21.30
N THR A 321 -10.78 3.87 21.47
CA THR A 321 -11.16 2.52 21.87
C THR A 321 -11.34 1.58 20.65
N ALA A 322 -11.57 2.15 19.46
CA ALA A 322 -11.85 1.44 18.22
C ALA A 322 -10.68 1.41 17.22
N ARG A 323 -9.44 1.60 17.69
CA ARG A 323 -8.24 1.72 16.81
C ARG A 323 -8.08 0.56 15.82
N GLY A 324 -8.37 -0.66 16.22
CA GLY A 324 -8.32 -1.84 15.34
C GLY A 324 -9.33 -1.74 14.19
N THR A 325 -10.60 -1.43 14.52
CA THR A 325 -11.68 -1.24 13.54
C THR A 325 -11.36 -0.09 12.58
N ILE A 326 -10.84 1.03 13.10
CA ILE A 326 -10.41 2.19 12.30
C ILE A 326 -9.28 1.79 11.34
N SER A 327 -8.27 1.06 11.82
CA SER A 327 -7.15 0.61 10.98
C SER A 327 -7.61 -0.31 9.85
N THR A 328 -8.52 -1.25 10.14
CA THR A 328 -9.09 -2.14 9.12
C THR A 328 -9.89 -1.37 8.08
N LEU A 329 -10.76 -0.43 8.52
CA LEU A 329 -11.54 0.40 7.62
C LEU A 329 -10.64 1.34 6.79
N THR A 330 -9.58 1.89 7.39
CA THR A 330 -8.59 2.71 6.69
C THR A 330 -7.90 1.91 5.58
N SER A 331 -7.51 0.67 5.86
CA SER A 331 -6.93 -0.21 4.84
C SER A 331 -7.93 -0.52 3.72
N ALA A 332 -9.18 -0.82 4.05
CA ALA A 332 -10.23 -1.06 3.06
C ALA A 332 -10.46 0.17 2.16
N VAL A 333 -10.51 1.36 2.75
CA VAL A 333 -10.64 2.65 2.01
C VAL A 333 -9.43 2.91 1.12
N MET A 334 -8.20 2.63 1.60
CA MET A 334 -6.98 2.75 0.80
C MET A 334 -7.04 1.83 -0.43
N TYR A 335 -7.39 0.58 -0.24
CA TYR A 335 -7.48 -0.37 -1.35
C TYR A 335 -8.65 -0.07 -2.29
N LEU A 336 -9.76 0.51 -1.80
CA LEU A 336 -10.82 1.04 -2.65
C LEU A 336 -10.30 2.18 -3.54
N GLY A 337 -9.53 3.13 -2.98
CA GLY A 337 -8.87 4.18 -3.74
C GLY A 337 -7.92 3.62 -4.80
N THR A 338 -7.11 2.61 -4.43
CA THR A 338 -6.22 1.91 -5.37
C THR A 338 -6.99 1.22 -6.49
N THR A 339 -8.13 0.58 -6.16
CA THR A 339 -9.04 -0.05 -7.14
C THR A 339 -9.51 0.94 -8.18
N VAL A 340 -10.08 2.06 -7.73
CA VAL A 340 -10.60 3.10 -8.62
C VAL A 340 -9.45 3.72 -9.44
N ALA A 341 -8.28 3.93 -8.84
CA ALA A 341 -7.08 4.42 -9.52
C ALA A 341 -6.67 3.54 -10.70
N GLY A 342 -6.66 2.21 -10.52
CA GLY A 342 -6.36 1.27 -11.58
C GLY A 342 -7.40 1.23 -12.70
N ILE A 343 -8.68 1.54 -12.40
CA ILE A 343 -9.74 1.59 -13.40
C ILE A 343 -9.69 2.88 -14.22
N ILE A 344 -9.54 4.04 -13.56
CA ILE A 344 -9.64 5.34 -14.24
C ILE A 344 -8.34 5.81 -14.87
N GLY A 345 -7.19 5.37 -14.37
CA GLY A 345 -5.89 5.88 -14.82
C GLY A 345 -5.56 5.52 -16.28
N GLY A 346 -5.99 4.34 -16.75
CA GLY A 346 -5.82 3.95 -18.17
C GLY A 346 -6.55 4.88 -19.13
N PRO A 347 -7.87 5.10 -18.99
CA PRO A 347 -8.59 6.09 -19.78
C PRO A 347 -7.99 7.50 -19.69
N LEU A 348 -7.54 7.95 -18.51
CA LEU A 348 -6.90 9.26 -18.35
C LEU A 348 -5.57 9.33 -19.13
N LEU A 349 -4.78 8.27 -19.12
CA LEU A 349 -3.52 8.23 -19.87
C LEU A 349 -3.77 8.26 -21.37
N THR A 350 -4.77 7.54 -21.88
CA THR A 350 -5.10 7.48 -23.30
C THR A 350 -5.79 8.76 -23.80
N LEU A 351 -6.51 9.49 -22.95
CA LEU A 351 -7.26 10.70 -23.32
C LEU A 351 -6.37 11.79 -23.91
N THR A 352 -5.17 11.99 -23.33
CA THR A 352 -4.24 13.04 -23.76
C THR A 352 -2.99 12.49 -24.46
N GLY A 353 -2.80 11.16 -24.47
CA GLY A 353 -1.60 10.51 -25.01
C GLY A 353 -0.33 10.83 -24.20
N ASN A 354 -0.47 11.53 -23.07
CA ASN A 354 0.62 11.93 -22.17
C ASN A 354 0.15 11.93 -20.70
N PHE A 355 1.02 12.32 -19.77
CA PHE A 355 0.69 12.29 -18.33
C PHE A 355 -0.15 13.48 -17.84
N THR A 356 -0.53 14.40 -18.74
CA THR A 356 -1.21 15.66 -18.38
C THR A 356 -2.56 15.40 -17.68
N ALA A 357 -3.42 14.53 -18.24
CA ALA A 357 -4.72 14.24 -17.64
C ALA A 357 -4.59 13.61 -16.25
N ILE A 358 -3.62 12.69 -16.08
CA ILE A 358 -3.35 12.06 -14.79
C ILE A 358 -2.83 13.09 -13.78
N GLY A 359 -1.86 13.92 -14.17
CA GLY A 359 -1.27 14.94 -13.29
C GLY A 359 -2.31 15.98 -12.83
N ILE A 360 -3.11 16.50 -13.75
CA ILE A 360 -4.19 17.46 -13.42
C ILE A 360 -5.24 16.81 -12.52
N THR A 361 -5.69 15.60 -12.85
CA THR A 361 -6.66 14.87 -12.02
C THR A 361 -6.12 14.62 -10.61
N ALA A 362 -4.87 14.18 -10.48
CA ALA A 362 -4.24 13.97 -9.20
C ALA A 362 -4.08 15.27 -8.38
N PHE A 363 -3.75 16.38 -9.05
CA PHE A 363 -3.72 17.71 -8.43
C PHE A 363 -5.10 18.11 -7.88
N LEU A 364 -6.16 18.00 -8.69
CA LEU A 364 -7.52 18.34 -8.27
C LEU A 364 -8.00 17.47 -7.11
N LEU A 365 -7.79 16.15 -7.21
CA LEU A 365 -8.16 15.20 -6.16
C LEU A 365 -7.39 15.46 -4.87
N SER A 366 -6.09 15.73 -4.91
CA SER A 366 -5.30 16.02 -3.70
C SER A 366 -5.76 17.32 -3.04
N THR A 367 -6.10 18.33 -3.83
CA THR A 367 -6.66 19.61 -3.36
C THR A 367 -8.03 19.39 -2.70
N VAL A 368 -8.94 18.68 -3.36
CA VAL A 368 -10.27 18.35 -2.80
C VAL A 368 -10.11 17.58 -1.50
N SER A 369 -9.23 16.56 -1.48
CA SER A 369 -8.94 15.79 -0.27
C SER A 369 -8.49 16.67 0.90
N ALA A 370 -7.65 17.66 0.66
CA ALA A 370 -7.20 18.60 1.70
C ALA A 370 -8.36 19.49 2.17
N LEU A 371 -9.11 20.09 1.25
CA LEU A 371 -10.23 20.99 1.57
C LEU A 371 -11.36 20.32 2.36
N MET A 372 -11.52 19.00 2.25
CA MET A 372 -12.46 18.22 3.07
C MET A 372 -12.07 18.19 4.56
N ILE A 373 -10.81 18.44 4.90
CA ILE A 373 -10.35 18.47 6.28
C ILE A 373 -10.55 19.91 6.81
N ARG A 374 -11.50 20.09 7.70
CA ARG A 374 -11.68 21.39 8.35
C ARG A 374 -10.50 21.66 9.29
N PRO A 375 -9.93 22.87 9.30
CA PRO A 375 -8.99 23.25 10.34
C PRO A 375 -9.77 23.20 11.67
N SER A 376 -9.64 22.10 12.40
CA SER A 376 -10.13 22.07 13.76
C SER A 376 -9.27 23.05 14.53
N HIS A 377 -9.87 24.06 15.15
CA HIS A 377 -9.29 24.80 16.26
C HIS A 377 -9.20 23.84 17.47
N LEU A 378 -8.44 22.79 17.35
CA LEU A 378 -7.97 22.01 18.46
C LEU A 378 -6.94 22.91 19.15
N ARG A 379 -7.39 23.70 20.13
CA ARG A 379 -6.55 24.17 21.22
C ARG A 379 -5.75 22.96 21.68
N THR A 380 -4.47 23.09 21.64
CA THR A 380 -3.53 22.27 22.39
C THR A 380 -3.87 22.43 23.87
N GLU A 381 -4.76 21.58 24.37
CA GLU A 381 -4.74 21.24 25.79
C GLU A 381 -3.56 20.28 25.99
N VAL A 382 -2.37 20.87 25.96
CA VAL A 382 -1.20 20.37 26.65
C VAL A 382 -1.02 21.37 27.79
N ASP A 383 -1.83 21.20 28.81
CA ASP A 383 -1.53 21.71 30.14
C ASP A 383 -1.55 20.53 31.10
N ILE A 384 -0.35 20.32 31.67
CA ILE A 384 0.07 19.47 32.80
C ILE A 384 0.38 18.02 32.46
#